data_3a632316b95118481ffefefbdbb8159b
#
_entry.id   3a632316b95118481ffefefbdbb8159b
#
_cell.length_a   1.000
_cell.length_b   1.000
_cell.length_c   1.000
_cell.angle_alpha   90.00
_cell.angle_beta   90.00
_cell.angle_gamma   90.00
#
_symmetry.space_group_name_H-M   'P 1'
#
loop_
_entity.id
_entity.type
_entity.pdbx_description
1 polymer ?
#
loop_
_entity_poly.entity_id
_entity_poly.type
_entity_poly.pdbx_seq_one_letter_code
_entity_poly.pdbx_strand_id
1 'polypeptide(L)'
;MARIRIAASEKIEEGKTITFSFTRDDRPQEGFVGRFKGNIFAYENTCRHIPITLDYGDNRFFDSTGETLMCQTHGAIYEPDTGLCVRGPCAGESLFALEIVEENGVVWFIEELG
;
A
#
# COMPACT_ATOMS: atom_id res chain seq x y z
N MET A 1 -6.47 -6.30 -19.66
CA MET A 1 -5.80 -5.69 -18.52
C MET A 1 -5.02 -4.47 -18.96
N ALA A 2 -5.05 -3.43 -18.17
CA ALA A 2 -4.27 -2.22 -18.41
C ALA A 2 -3.17 -2.11 -17.36
N ARG A 3 -2.08 -1.45 -17.74
CA ARG A 3 -0.99 -1.16 -16.81
C ARG A 3 -0.95 0.33 -16.55
N ILE A 4 -0.84 0.70 -15.28
CA ILE A 4 -0.67 2.09 -14.89
C ILE A 4 0.73 2.24 -14.29
N ARG A 5 1.53 3.15 -14.84
CA ARG A 5 2.87 3.40 -14.32
C ARG A 5 2.78 4.07 -12.96
N ILE A 6 3.38 3.45 -11.95
CA ILE A 6 3.43 4.03 -10.61
C ILE A 6 4.67 4.92 -10.47
N ALA A 7 5.86 4.34 -10.63
CA ALA A 7 7.11 5.05 -10.44
C ALA A 7 8.27 4.22 -10.96
N ALA A 8 9.42 4.86 -11.14
CA ALA A 8 10.66 4.13 -11.37
C ALA A 8 11.01 3.36 -10.09
N SER A 9 11.53 2.14 -10.24
CA SER A 9 11.88 1.28 -9.10
C SER A 9 12.82 1.97 -8.13
N GLU A 10 13.79 2.73 -8.65
CA GLU A 10 14.78 3.42 -7.82
C GLU A 10 14.17 4.53 -6.95
N LYS A 11 12.96 4.99 -7.27
CA LYS A 11 12.28 6.00 -6.49
C LYS A 11 11.56 5.42 -5.27
N ILE A 12 11.39 4.10 -5.25
CA ILE A 12 10.74 3.42 -4.13
C ILE A 12 11.84 2.94 -3.19
N GLU A 13 12.19 3.81 -2.26
CA GLU A 13 13.29 3.57 -1.32
C GLU A 13 12.85 2.65 -0.17
N GLU A 14 13.83 1.93 0.38
CA GLU A 14 13.60 1.07 1.53
C GLU A 14 12.99 1.88 2.69
N GLY A 15 11.89 1.37 3.26
CA GLY A 15 11.23 2.01 4.39
C GLY A 15 10.40 3.24 4.02
N LYS A 16 10.19 3.48 2.73
CA LYS A 16 9.41 4.63 2.26
C LYS A 16 8.31 4.17 1.33
N THR A 17 7.34 5.05 1.10
CA THR A 17 6.16 4.75 0.31
C THR A 17 5.87 5.87 -0.69
N ILE A 18 5.17 5.51 -1.76
CA ILE A 18 4.66 6.44 -2.75
C ILE A 18 3.17 6.14 -2.93
N THR A 19 2.33 7.15 -2.90
CA THR A 19 0.90 6.97 -3.15
C THR A 19 0.61 7.11 -4.64
N PHE A 20 -0.42 6.44 -5.10
CA PHE A 20 -0.87 6.55 -6.48
C PHE A 20 -2.38 6.39 -6.53
N SER A 21 -2.99 6.87 -7.60
CA SER A 21 -4.44 6.79 -7.81
C SER A 21 -4.77 5.75 -8.87
N PHE A 22 -5.86 5.06 -8.66
CA PHE A 22 -6.39 4.12 -9.64
C PHE A 22 -7.91 4.16 -9.61
N THR A 23 -8.56 3.51 -10.56
CA THR A 23 -10.02 3.48 -10.65
C THR A 23 -10.50 2.04 -10.52
N ARG A 24 -11.50 1.83 -9.68
CA ARG A 24 -12.17 0.54 -9.53
C ARG A 24 -13.67 0.77 -9.56
N ASP A 25 -14.37 0.05 -10.45
CA ASP A 25 -15.82 0.20 -10.60
C ASP A 25 -16.23 1.65 -10.82
N ASP A 26 -15.49 2.35 -11.68
CA ASP A 26 -15.68 3.76 -12.02
C ASP A 26 -15.54 4.72 -10.82
N ARG A 27 -14.89 4.26 -9.74
CA ARG A 27 -14.64 5.08 -8.56
C ARG A 27 -13.15 5.30 -8.38
N PRO A 28 -12.73 6.54 -8.08
CA PRO A 28 -11.34 6.80 -7.79
C PRO A 28 -10.95 6.16 -6.46
N GLN A 29 -9.77 5.52 -6.45
CA GLN A 29 -9.20 4.87 -5.27
C GLN A 29 -7.76 5.32 -5.14
N GLU A 30 -7.21 5.16 -3.95
CA GLU A 30 -5.82 5.45 -3.69
C GLU A 30 -5.11 4.19 -3.22
N GLY A 31 -3.92 3.97 -3.76
CA GLY A 31 -3.05 2.90 -3.31
C GLY A 31 -1.71 3.47 -2.86
N PHE A 32 -0.92 2.64 -2.22
CA PHE A 32 0.46 2.99 -1.90
C PHE A 32 1.37 1.81 -2.21
N VAL A 33 2.58 2.14 -2.63
CA VAL A 33 3.63 1.17 -2.93
C VAL A 33 4.83 1.52 -2.08
N GLY A 34 5.52 0.51 -1.58
CA GLY A 34 6.70 0.72 -0.75
C GLY A 34 7.69 -0.41 -0.91
N ARG A 35 8.82 -0.29 -0.20
CA ARG A 35 9.86 -1.32 -0.20
C ARG A 35 10.18 -1.70 1.23
N PHE A 36 10.19 -3.01 1.48
CA PHE A 36 10.49 -3.55 2.80
C PHE A 36 11.38 -4.78 2.63
N LYS A 37 12.54 -4.73 3.25
CA LYS A 37 13.55 -5.79 3.17
C LYS A 37 13.88 -6.15 1.72
N GLY A 38 14.01 -5.14 0.88
CA GLY A 38 14.34 -5.28 -0.53
C GLY A 38 13.17 -5.63 -1.44
N ASN A 39 12.01 -5.96 -0.90
CA ASN A 39 10.86 -6.36 -1.69
C ASN A 39 9.83 -5.23 -1.80
N ILE A 40 9.23 -5.12 -2.97
CA ILE A 40 8.20 -4.13 -3.24
C ILE A 40 6.83 -4.71 -2.87
N PHE A 41 6.00 -3.90 -2.21
CA PHE A 41 4.63 -4.25 -1.87
C PHE A 41 3.70 -3.12 -2.30
N ALA A 42 2.43 -3.44 -2.49
CA ALA A 42 1.42 -2.43 -2.78
C ALA A 42 0.07 -2.85 -2.19
N TYR A 43 -0.60 -1.89 -1.58
CA TYR A 43 -1.91 -2.12 -0.97
C TYR A 43 -2.83 -0.96 -1.26
N GLU A 44 -4.14 -1.22 -1.20
CA GLU A 44 -5.14 -0.17 -1.23
C GLU A 44 -5.03 0.63 0.07
N ASN A 45 -5.10 1.95 -0.02
CA ASN A 45 -4.98 2.84 1.15
C ASN A 45 -6.32 2.92 1.88
N THR A 46 -6.67 1.80 2.52
CA THR A 46 -7.93 1.68 3.24
C THR A 46 -7.71 0.84 4.50
N CYS A 47 -7.97 1.44 5.65
CA CYS A 47 -7.87 0.73 6.93
C CYS A 47 -8.95 -0.34 7.01
N ARG A 48 -8.60 -1.54 7.47
CA ARG A 48 -9.56 -2.65 7.58
C ARG A 48 -10.48 -2.52 8.78
N HIS A 49 -10.21 -1.59 9.68
CA HIS A 49 -11.09 -1.30 10.81
C HIS A 49 -12.30 -0.48 10.35
N ILE A 50 -12.05 0.63 9.68
CA ILE A 50 -13.08 1.45 9.07
C ILE A 50 -12.53 1.96 7.73
N PRO A 51 -13.38 2.28 6.74
CA PRO A 51 -12.90 2.61 5.39
C PRO A 51 -12.35 4.04 5.29
N ILE A 52 -11.25 4.28 6.00
CA ILE A 52 -10.51 5.54 5.94
C ILE A 52 -9.09 5.24 5.48
N THR A 53 -8.36 6.26 5.07
CA THR A 53 -6.96 6.10 4.69
C THR A 53 -6.10 5.78 5.91
N LEU A 54 -4.98 5.07 5.69
CA LEU A 54 -4.03 4.75 6.76
C LEU A 54 -3.25 5.99 7.19
N ASP A 55 -2.91 6.84 6.24
CA ASP A 55 -2.16 8.08 6.51
C ASP A 55 -3.08 9.28 6.64
N TYR A 56 -2.51 10.41 7.02
CA TYR A 56 -3.24 11.68 7.07
C TYR A 56 -3.03 12.53 5.81
N GLY A 57 -2.73 11.88 4.68
CA GLY A 57 -2.39 12.59 3.45
C GLY A 57 -0.92 13.00 3.41
N ASP A 58 -0.12 12.52 4.35
CA ASP A 58 1.29 12.88 4.51
C ASP A 58 2.24 11.77 4.05
N ASN A 59 1.72 10.71 3.45
CA ASN A 59 2.49 9.57 2.95
C ASN A 59 3.24 8.83 4.07
N ARG A 60 2.71 8.86 5.29
CA ARG A 60 3.31 8.17 6.43
C ARG A 60 2.57 6.86 6.70
N PHE A 61 3.10 5.77 6.18
CA PHE A 61 2.51 4.45 6.34
C PHE A 61 3.28 3.56 7.30
N PHE A 62 4.60 3.74 7.39
CA PHE A 62 5.40 2.99 8.34
C PHE A 62 5.31 3.61 9.73
N ASP A 63 5.37 2.75 10.76
CA ASP A 63 5.45 3.24 12.12
C ASP A 63 6.86 3.77 12.42
N SER A 64 7.10 4.21 13.66
CA SER A 64 8.38 4.81 14.03
C SER A 64 9.55 3.84 13.97
N THR A 65 9.29 2.53 13.99
CA THR A 65 10.36 1.52 13.87
C THR A 65 10.77 1.29 12.42
N GLY A 66 9.92 1.62 11.46
CA GLY A 66 10.15 1.33 10.05
C GLY A 66 9.94 -0.14 9.70
N GLU A 67 9.42 -0.94 10.61
CA GLU A 67 9.24 -2.38 10.42
C GLU A 67 7.81 -2.80 10.19
N THR A 68 6.84 -1.94 10.49
CA THR A 68 5.43 -2.23 10.32
C THR A 68 4.70 -1.04 9.72
N LEU A 69 3.56 -1.31 9.09
CA LEU A 69 2.65 -0.27 8.62
C LEU A 69 1.65 0.03 9.74
N MET A 70 1.22 1.28 9.82
CA MET A 70 0.30 1.69 10.88
C MET A 70 -0.80 2.58 10.33
N CYS A 71 -2.04 2.30 10.74
CA CYS A 71 -3.15 3.21 10.52
C CYS A 71 -3.02 4.35 11.55
N GLN A 72 -2.83 5.58 11.07
CA GLN A 72 -2.55 6.72 11.93
C GLN A 72 -3.73 7.08 12.85
N THR A 73 -4.94 6.73 12.45
CA THR A 73 -6.13 7.11 13.22
C THR A 73 -6.37 6.23 14.44
N HIS A 74 -6.27 4.91 14.28
CA HIS A 74 -6.62 3.97 15.35
C HIS A 74 -5.48 3.04 15.75
N GLY A 75 -4.30 3.21 15.18
CA GLY A 75 -3.11 2.46 15.57
C GLY A 75 -3.09 0.99 15.16
N ALA A 76 -3.92 0.59 14.19
CA ALA A 76 -3.85 -0.76 13.67
C ALA A 76 -2.49 -0.99 13.01
N ILE A 77 -1.85 -2.13 13.30
CA ILE A 77 -0.50 -2.45 12.84
C ILE A 77 -0.59 -3.60 11.84
N TYR A 78 0.05 -3.40 10.68
CA TYR A 78 0.04 -4.39 9.59
C TYR A 78 1.46 -4.77 9.22
N GLU A 79 1.64 -6.04 8.84
CA GLU A 79 2.92 -6.49 8.30
C GLU A 79 3.09 -6.00 6.87
N PRO A 80 4.23 -5.37 6.53
CA PRO A 80 4.41 -4.83 5.17
C PRO A 80 4.40 -5.89 4.07
N ASP A 81 4.93 -7.08 4.35
CA ASP A 81 5.09 -8.12 3.34
C ASP A 81 3.80 -8.91 3.07
N THR A 82 2.91 -9.02 4.05
CA THR A 82 1.67 -9.78 3.91
C THR A 82 0.42 -8.93 3.95
N GLY A 83 0.51 -7.73 4.54
CA GLY A 83 -0.64 -6.87 4.77
C GLY A 83 -1.49 -7.31 5.96
N LEU A 84 -1.10 -8.36 6.68
CA LEU A 84 -1.88 -8.88 7.81
C LEU A 84 -1.86 -7.92 8.99
N CYS A 85 -3.03 -7.59 9.51
CA CYS A 85 -3.15 -6.81 10.73
C CYS A 85 -2.82 -7.70 11.93
N VAL A 86 -1.76 -7.35 12.64
CA VAL A 86 -1.25 -8.14 13.77
C VAL A 86 -1.58 -7.51 15.12
N ARG A 87 -2.08 -6.29 15.12
CA ARG A 87 -2.41 -5.58 16.35
C ARG A 87 -3.47 -4.51 16.06
N GLY A 88 -4.36 -4.29 16.99
CA GLY A 88 -5.37 -3.27 16.89
C GLY A 88 -6.75 -3.84 16.59
N PRO A 89 -7.73 -2.97 16.32
CA PRO A 89 -9.14 -3.38 16.24
C PRO A 89 -9.46 -4.33 15.07
N CYS A 90 -8.62 -4.38 14.05
CA CYS A 90 -8.85 -5.28 12.90
C CYS A 90 -7.86 -6.44 12.84
N ALA A 91 -7.26 -6.83 13.98
CA ALA A 91 -6.33 -7.95 14.02
C ALA A 91 -6.95 -9.20 13.37
N GLY A 92 -6.17 -9.85 12.49
CA GLY A 92 -6.64 -10.99 11.71
C GLY A 92 -7.14 -10.64 10.31
N GLU A 93 -7.45 -9.36 10.04
CA GLU A 93 -7.81 -8.90 8.71
C GLU A 93 -6.55 -8.50 7.95
N SER A 94 -6.62 -8.47 6.62
CA SER A 94 -5.48 -8.06 5.80
C SER A 94 -5.84 -6.85 4.95
N LEU A 95 -4.86 -6.00 4.69
CA LEU A 95 -5.01 -4.94 3.69
C LEU A 95 -5.30 -5.57 2.33
N PHE A 96 -5.99 -4.83 1.47
CA PHE A 96 -6.26 -5.29 0.12
C PHE A 96 -5.01 -5.15 -0.73
N ALA A 97 -4.40 -6.29 -1.09
CA ALA A 97 -3.20 -6.29 -1.92
C ALA A 97 -3.54 -5.86 -3.34
N LEU A 98 -2.68 -5.05 -3.92
CA LEU A 98 -2.80 -4.61 -5.31
C LEU A 98 -1.76 -5.34 -6.14
N GLU A 99 -2.17 -5.77 -7.34
CA GLU A 99 -1.27 -6.49 -8.22
C GLU A 99 -0.33 -5.50 -8.89
N ILE A 100 0.98 -5.72 -8.72
CA ILE A 100 2.00 -4.89 -9.32
C ILE A 100 3.03 -5.76 -10.01
N VAL A 101 3.74 -5.18 -10.98
CA VAL A 101 4.86 -5.82 -11.63
C VAL A 101 5.99 -4.82 -11.74
N GLU A 102 7.22 -5.29 -11.52
CA GLU A 102 8.42 -4.50 -11.72
C GLU A 102 9.08 -5.01 -13.01
N GLU A 103 9.25 -4.13 -13.97
CA GLU A 103 9.76 -4.49 -15.28
C GLU A 103 10.57 -3.35 -15.84
N ASN A 104 11.80 -3.65 -16.28
CA ASN A 104 12.71 -2.65 -16.85
C ASN A 104 12.93 -1.41 -15.96
N GLY A 105 13.03 -1.65 -14.65
CA GLY A 105 13.26 -0.56 -13.68
C GLY A 105 12.06 0.31 -13.41
N VAL A 106 10.87 -0.14 -13.76
CA VAL A 106 9.62 0.60 -13.54
C VAL A 106 8.62 -0.31 -12.85
N VAL A 107 7.88 0.24 -11.89
CA VAL A 107 6.80 -0.47 -11.21
C VAL A 107 5.46 -0.05 -11.79
N TRP A 108 4.66 -1.03 -12.15
CA TRP A 108 3.36 -0.86 -12.79
C TRP A 108 2.26 -1.48 -11.93
N PHE A 109 1.13 -0.82 -11.86
CA PHE A 109 -0.08 -1.41 -11.31
C PHE A 109 -0.84 -2.11 -12.43
N ILE A 110 -1.26 -3.36 -12.18
CA ILE A 110 -2.04 -4.13 -13.15
C ILE A 110 -3.51 -3.90 -12.84
N GLU A 111 -4.18 -3.12 -13.69
CA GLU A 111 -5.59 -2.83 -13.51
C GLU A 111 -6.43 -3.90 -14.18
N GLU A 112 -7.36 -4.49 -13.43
CA GLU A 112 -8.32 -5.41 -13.99
C GLU A 112 -9.48 -4.62 -14.60
N LEU A 113 -9.73 -4.86 -15.87
CA LEU A 113 -10.87 -4.31 -16.57
C LEU A 113 -11.97 -5.36 -16.51
N GLY A 114 -12.81 -5.24 -15.49
CA GLY A 114 -13.76 -6.27 -15.28
C GLY A 114 -15.18 -5.96 -15.47
#